data_e64b919b06ea24caaa1128850c7f7008
#
_entry.id   e64b919b06ea24caaa1128850c7f7008
#
_cell.length_a   1.000
_cell.length_b   1.000
_cell.length_c   1.000
_cell.angle_alpha   90.00
_cell.angle_beta   90.00
_cell.angle_gamma   90.00
#
_symmetry.space_group_name_H-M   'P 1'
#
loop_
_entity.id
_entity.type
_entity.pdbx_description
1 polymer ?
#
loop_
_entity_poly.entity_id
_entity_poly.type
_entity_poly.pdbx_seq_one_letter_code
_entity_poly.pdbx_strand_id
1 'polypeptide(L)'
;MTLLERIDPTRTWLGFLGLAGAGLTALFVFLEPTPTQVLSAPALIGFWGAHVFLFLTLAQGSQVLISRHVAPKANPWAAIAAAGIMASALLAPMALGLDHLMVAPLDPAEADGWTWVGLSEEWASLAPPATLLWLGLNAVRFLRLPEPEPPSTPQDAGAQAEPGFMRRLPPGRRGRIVALSAELHYLRVYTTSGDSLILQGFGEALAQLGPQAGIRIHRSHWVDPAFVTEVTRAHG
;
A
#
# COMPACT_ATOMS: atom_id res chain seq x y z
N MET A 1 17.53 14.29 2.85
CA MET A 1 16.08 14.15 3.16
C MET A 1 15.84 14.72 4.54
N THR A 2 15.14 15.85 4.63
CA THR A 2 14.81 16.52 5.90
C THR A 2 13.77 15.71 6.67
N LEU A 3 13.63 15.96 7.99
CA LEU A 3 12.62 15.28 8.81
C LEU A 3 11.20 15.53 8.28
N LEU A 4 10.93 16.72 7.73
CA LEU A 4 9.64 17.09 7.12
C LEU A 4 9.33 16.32 5.83
N GLU A 5 10.34 16.01 5.02
CA GLU A 5 10.15 15.16 3.83
C GLU A 5 9.82 13.70 4.18
N ARG A 6 10.21 13.24 5.38
CA ARG A 6 9.86 11.91 5.88
C ARG A 6 8.41 11.80 6.37
N ILE A 7 7.76 12.92 6.64
CA ILE A 7 6.42 12.98 7.23
C ILE A 7 5.36 13.44 6.19
N ASP A 8 5.78 13.80 4.97
CA ASP A 8 4.84 14.21 3.92
C ASP A 8 3.79 13.10 3.66
N PRO A 9 2.49 13.35 4.02
CA PRO A 9 1.43 12.36 3.89
C PRO A 9 1.15 11.95 2.44
N THR A 10 1.59 12.77 1.49
CA THR A 10 1.41 12.51 0.07
C THR A 10 2.51 11.64 -0.51
N ARG A 11 3.68 11.57 0.17
CA ARG A 11 4.89 10.91 -0.34
C ARG A 11 5.40 9.77 0.52
N THR A 12 5.02 9.70 1.80
CA THR A 12 5.55 8.71 2.72
C THR A 12 4.46 7.88 3.38
N TRP A 13 4.77 6.61 3.65
CA TRP A 13 3.86 5.72 4.36
C TRP A 13 3.53 6.20 5.78
N LEU A 14 4.53 6.70 6.50
CA LEU A 14 4.31 7.23 7.86
C LEU A 14 3.45 8.50 7.85
N GLY A 15 3.63 9.37 6.86
CA GLY A 15 2.75 10.53 6.67
C GLY A 15 1.31 10.13 6.38
N PHE A 16 1.11 9.12 5.50
CA PHE A 16 -0.21 8.55 5.24
C PHE A 16 -0.86 7.98 6.51
N LEU A 17 -0.12 7.20 7.31
CA LEU A 17 -0.63 6.67 8.58
C LEU A 17 -0.98 7.79 9.57
N GLY A 18 -0.17 8.84 9.64
CA GLY A 18 -0.45 10.02 10.47
C GLY A 18 -1.76 10.71 10.08
N LEU A 19 -1.97 10.93 8.77
CA LEU A 19 -3.21 11.53 8.25
C LEU A 19 -4.42 10.60 8.47
N ALA A 20 -4.27 9.32 8.19
CA ALA A 20 -5.31 8.32 8.43
C ALA A 20 -5.67 8.24 9.92
N GLY A 21 -4.66 8.28 10.80
CA GLY A 21 -4.86 8.30 12.25
C GLY A 21 -5.63 9.53 12.71
N ALA A 22 -5.29 10.71 12.22
CA ALA A 22 -6.03 11.93 12.53
C ALA A 22 -7.49 11.87 12.05
N GLY A 23 -7.72 11.37 10.83
CA GLY A 23 -9.07 11.18 10.28
C GLY A 23 -9.89 10.17 11.07
N LEU A 24 -9.30 9.04 11.47
CA LEU A 24 -9.97 8.04 12.31
C LEU A 24 -10.27 8.58 13.71
N THR A 25 -9.34 9.32 14.32
CA THR A 25 -9.60 9.99 15.61
C THR A 25 -10.79 10.93 15.50
N ALA A 26 -10.82 11.78 14.46
CA ALA A 26 -11.94 12.70 14.23
C ALA A 26 -13.26 11.94 14.01
N LEU A 27 -13.23 10.81 13.29
CA LEU A 27 -14.40 9.96 13.08
C LEU A 27 -14.94 9.39 14.39
N PHE A 28 -14.09 8.83 15.27
CA PHE A 28 -14.52 8.30 16.56
C PHE A 28 -15.01 9.38 17.51
N VAL A 29 -14.37 10.55 17.52
CA VAL A 29 -14.86 11.71 18.26
C VAL A 29 -16.24 12.13 17.79
N PHE A 30 -16.49 12.12 16.47
CA PHE A 30 -17.80 12.47 15.89
C PHE A 30 -18.88 11.42 16.18
N LEU A 31 -18.53 10.14 16.19
CA LEU A 31 -19.48 9.05 16.45
C LEU A 31 -19.89 8.94 17.92
N GLU A 32 -19.06 9.47 18.84
CA GLU A 32 -19.29 9.44 20.28
C GLU A 32 -19.82 8.09 20.80
N PRO A 33 -19.05 6.96 20.71
CA PRO A 33 -19.53 5.69 21.22
C PRO A 33 -19.95 5.78 22.70
N THR A 34 -20.98 5.04 23.07
CA THR A 34 -21.66 5.11 24.37
C THR A 34 -20.74 5.18 25.59
N PRO A 35 -19.66 4.37 25.70
CA PRO A 35 -18.78 4.41 26.88
C PRO A 35 -18.06 5.75 27.07
N THR A 36 -17.85 6.53 25.99
CA THR A 36 -17.06 7.75 26.03
C THR A 36 -17.87 9.04 26.13
N GLN A 37 -19.21 8.95 26.17
CA GLN A 37 -20.11 10.11 26.30
C GLN A 37 -19.94 10.91 27.60
N VAL A 38 -19.32 10.30 28.63
CA VAL A 38 -19.02 10.96 29.90
C VAL A 38 -17.78 11.85 29.82
N LEU A 39 -16.98 11.76 28.75
CA LEU A 39 -15.75 12.50 28.59
C LEU A 39 -16.00 13.93 28.06
N SER A 40 -15.21 14.87 28.56
CA SER A 40 -15.17 16.21 27.94
C SER A 40 -14.54 16.15 26.54
N ALA A 41 -14.86 17.11 25.65
CA ALA A 41 -14.36 17.11 24.28
C ALA A 41 -12.81 17.00 24.17
N PRO A 42 -11.98 17.67 24.97
CA PRO A 42 -10.54 17.48 24.94
C PRO A 42 -10.11 16.07 25.39
N ALA A 43 -10.78 15.51 26.43
CA ALA A 43 -10.51 14.16 26.93
C ALA A 43 -10.91 13.12 25.89
N LEU A 44 -12.03 13.31 25.20
CA LEU A 44 -12.51 12.46 24.11
C LEU A 44 -11.51 12.39 22.95
N ILE A 45 -10.98 13.56 22.52
CA ILE A 45 -9.92 13.61 21.49
C ILE A 45 -8.67 12.86 21.94
N GLY A 46 -8.24 13.08 23.19
CA GLY A 46 -7.07 12.39 23.77
C GLY A 46 -7.28 10.88 23.85
N PHE A 47 -8.44 10.43 24.30
CA PHE A 47 -8.83 9.02 24.44
C PHE A 47 -8.80 8.31 23.08
N TRP A 48 -9.55 8.78 22.10
CA TRP A 48 -9.60 8.16 20.77
C TRP A 48 -8.29 8.33 20.00
N GLY A 49 -7.61 9.47 20.17
CA GLY A 49 -6.27 9.66 19.62
C GLY A 49 -5.28 8.62 20.13
N ALA A 50 -5.27 8.39 21.45
CA ALA A 50 -4.40 7.37 22.03
C ALA A 50 -4.71 5.97 21.48
N HIS A 51 -5.97 5.54 21.45
CA HIS A 51 -6.37 4.24 20.88
C HIS A 51 -5.94 4.06 19.42
N VAL A 52 -6.24 5.03 18.58
CA VAL A 52 -5.94 4.97 17.15
C VAL A 52 -4.44 4.95 16.89
N PHE A 53 -3.67 5.86 17.49
CA PHE A 53 -2.23 5.93 17.24
C PHE A 53 -1.45 4.78 17.88
N LEU A 54 -1.90 4.27 19.03
CA LEU A 54 -1.38 3.02 19.61
C LEU A 54 -1.62 1.85 18.66
N PHE A 55 -2.86 1.67 18.18
CA PHE A 55 -3.16 0.60 17.23
C PHE A 55 -2.29 0.70 15.98
N LEU A 56 -2.20 1.85 15.31
CA LEU A 56 -1.42 2.02 14.10
C LEU A 56 0.07 1.72 14.33
N THR A 57 0.61 2.12 15.48
CA THR A 57 2.00 1.86 15.85
C THR A 57 2.24 0.37 16.09
N LEU A 58 1.36 -0.28 16.85
CA LEU A 58 1.43 -1.71 17.12
C LEU A 58 1.25 -2.54 15.84
N ALA A 59 0.31 -2.17 14.97
CA ALA A 59 0.07 -2.86 13.71
C ALA A 59 1.27 -2.72 12.75
N GLN A 60 1.85 -1.54 12.65
CA GLN A 60 3.06 -1.32 11.86
C GLN A 60 4.26 -2.11 12.43
N GLY A 61 4.47 -2.08 13.73
CA GLY A 61 5.54 -2.84 14.41
C GLY A 61 5.36 -4.35 14.22
N SER A 62 4.14 -4.85 14.43
CA SER A 62 3.76 -6.26 14.22
C SER A 62 3.99 -6.70 12.79
N GLN A 63 3.63 -5.88 11.80
CA GLN A 63 3.83 -6.19 10.40
C GLN A 63 5.32 -6.26 10.05
N VAL A 64 6.14 -5.33 10.55
CA VAL A 64 7.59 -5.36 10.34
C VAL A 64 8.20 -6.61 10.98
N LEU A 65 7.78 -6.96 12.21
CA LEU A 65 8.25 -8.15 12.91
C LEU A 65 7.90 -9.43 12.15
N ILE A 66 6.64 -9.59 11.76
CA ILE A 66 6.17 -10.78 11.04
C ILE A 66 6.87 -10.90 9.69
N SER A 67 6.91 -9.83 8.91
CA SER A 67 7.48 -9.87 7.55
C SER A 67 8.98 -10.09 7.52
N ARG A 68 9.71 -9.65 8.55
CA ARG A 68 11.18 -9.76 8.58
C ARG A 68 11.69 -10.99 9.32
N HIS A 69 11.01 -11.40 10.41
CA HIS A 69 11.58 -12.35 11.36
C HIS A 69 10.75 -13.62 11.55
N VAL A 70 9.41 -13.51 11.51
CA VAL A 70 8.53 -14.66 11.80
C VAL A 70 8.20 -15.44 10.53
N ALA A 71 7.76 -14.78 9.49
CA ALA A 71 7.31 -15.41 8.25
C ALA A 71 7.72 -14.59 7.01
N PRO A 72 9.04 -14.48 6.70
CA PRO A 72 9.53 -13.62 5.61
C PRO A 72 9.09 -14.08 4.21
N LYS A 73 8.62 -15.32 4.07
CA LYS A 73 8.13 -15.90 2.82
C LYS A 73 6.60 -16.01 2.76
N ALA A 74 5.88 -15.51 3.78
CA ALA A 74 4.43 -15.55 3.81
C ALA A 74 3.81 -14.66 2.72
N ASN A 75 2.59 -15.01 2.33
CA ASN A 75 1.78 -14.13 1.50
C ASN A 75 1.64 -12.75 2.20
N PRO A 76 1.89 -11.64 1.51
CA PRO A 76 1.82 -10.30 2.10
C PRO A 76 0.49 -10.01 2.81
N TRP A 77 -0.63 -10.44 2.25
CA TRP A 77 -1.95 -10.24 2.84
C TRP A 77 -2.14 -11.05 4.13
N ALA A 78 -1.61 -12.28 4.17
CA ALA A 78 -1.63 -13.09 5.39
C ALA A 78 -0.75 -12.45 6.49
N ALA A 79 0.40 -11.89 6.13
CA ALA A 79 1.27 -11.18 7.07
C ALA A 79 0.60 -9.91 7.60
N ILE A 80 -0.12 -9.16 6.77
CA ILE A 80 -0.88 -7.96 7.16
C ILE A 80 -2.04 -8.35 8.09
N ALA A 81 -2.80 -9.39 7.76
CA ALA A 81 -3.89 -9.88 8.60
C ALA A 81 -3.38 -10.34 9.98
N ALA A 82 -2.31 -11.14 10.01
CA ALA A 82 -1.68 -11.58 11.24
C ALA A 82 -1.16 -10.40 12.08
N ALA A 83 -0.65 -9.35 11.44
CA ALA A 83 -0.20 -8.14 12.12
C ALA A 83 -1.38 -7.38 12.76
N GLY A 84 -2.53 -7.30 12.10
CA GLY A 84 -3.75 -6.71 12.65
C GLY A 84 -4.25 -7.47 13.89
N ILE A 85 -4.30 -8.80 13.81
CA ILE A 85 -4.68 -9.67 14.94
C ILE A 85 -3.70 -9.53 16.12
N MET A 86 -2.40 -9.54 15.84
CA MET A 86 -1.38 -9.38 16.88
C MET A 86 -1.45 -7.99 17.53
N ALA A 87 -1.63 -6.95 16.71
CA ALA A 87 -1.75 -5.58 17.21
C ALA A 87 -2.98 -5.39 18.10
N SER A 88 -4.13 -5.98 17.73
CA SER A 88 -5.34 -5.91 18.56
C SER A 88 -5.17 -6.65 19.90
N ALA A 89 -4.44 -7.77 19.91
CA ALA A 89 -4.13 -8.49 21.15
C ALA A 89 -3.21 -7.68 22.08
N LEU A 90 -2.28 -6.93 21.52
CA LEU A 90 -1.42 -6.02 22.30
C LEU A 90 -2.16 -4.74 22.72
N LEU A 91 -3.12 -4.30 21.91
CA LEU A 91 -3.94 -3.14 22.22
C LEU A 91 -4.94 -3.39 23.34
N ALA A 92 -5.56 -4.57 23.41
CA ALA A 92 -6.64 -4.88 24.36
C ALA A 92 -6.30 -4.52 25.84
N PRO A 93 -5.15 -4.93 26.42
CA PRO A 93 -4.82 -4.50 27.77
C PRO A 93 -4.55 -2.99 27.89
N MET A 94 -4.10 -2.34 26.82
CA MET A 94 -3.88 -0.89 26.82
C MET A 94 -5.20 -0.13 26.70
N ALA A 95 -6.16 -0.65 25.93
CA ALA A 95 -7.51 -0.11 25.83
C ALA A 95 -8.20 -0.16 27.19
N LEU A 96 -8.25 -1.33 27.81
CA LEU A 96 -8.80 -1.47 29.19
C LEU A 96 -8.09 -0.55 30.19
N GLY A 97 -6.78 -0.33 30.04
CA GLY A 97 -6.03 0.61 30.88
C GLY A 97 -6.47 2.06 30.68
N LEU A 98 -6.73 2.47 29.44
CA LEU A 98 -7.23 3.80 29.11
C LEU A 98 -8.67 3.99 29.61
N ASP A 99 -9.53 2.97 29.47
CA ASP A 99 -10.89 2.98 29.98
C ASP A 99 -10.88 3.13 31.52
N HIS A 100 -10.07 2.32 32.20
CA HIS A 100 -9.95 2.40 33.64
C HIS A 100 -9.38 3.74 34.13
N LEU A 101 -8.47 4.35 33.36
CA LEU A 101 -7.86 5.64 33.72
C LEU A 101 -8.78 6.82 33.45
N MET A 102 -9.53 6.81 32.34
CA MET A 102 -10.23 7.99 31.83
C MET A 102 -11.76 7.88 31.96
N VAL A 103 -12.34 6.69 31.84
CA VAL A 103 -13.80 6.48 31.83
C VAL A 103 -14.29 5.99 33.19
N ALA A 104 -13.70 4.96 33.74
CA ALA A 104 -14.13 4.35 35.02
C ALA A 104 -14.25 5.32 36.20
N PRO A 105 -13.43 6.38 36.34
CA PRO A 105 -13.63 7.37 37.39
C PRO A 105 -14.91 8.19 37.25
N LEU A 106 -15.47 8.28 36.01
CA LEU A 106 -16.68 9.02 35.68
C LEU A 106 -17.90 8.10 35.55
N ASP A 107 -17.68 6.86 35.16
CA ASP A 107 -18.68 5.80 35.08
C ASP A 107 -18.12 4.48 35.68
N PRO A 108 -18.41 4.19 36.96
CA PRO A 108 -17.92 2.99 37.62
C PRO A 108 -18.41 1.67 37.03
N ALA A 109 -19.47 1.67 36.22
CA ALA A 109 -19.94 0.46 35.53
C ALA A 109 -18.92 -0.09 34.52
N GLU A 110 -18.02 0.76 34.03
CA GLU A 110 -16.95 0.40 33.09
C GLU A 110 -15.65 -0.08 33.79
N ALA A 111 -15.66 -0.22 35.15
CA ALA A 111 -14.45 -0.51 35.93
C ALA A 111 -14.02 -1.98 35.92
N ASP A 112 -14.86 -2.92 35.51
CA ASP A 112 -14.71 -4.37 35.79
C ASP A 112 -13.97 -5.21 34.74
N GLY A 113 -13.25 -4.59 33.80
CA GLY A 113 -12.61 -5.28 32.68
C GLY A 113 -11.32 -6.07 32.95
N TRP A 114 -10.65 -5.89 34.10
CA TRP A 114 -9.32 -6.48 34.40
C TRP A 114 -9.37 -7.96 34.84
N THR A 115 -9.99 -8.77 34.00
CA THR A 115 -10.02 -10.23 34.18
C THR A 115 -9.57 -10.90 32.89
N TRP A 116 -9.19 -12.18 32.95
CA TRP A 116 -8.87 -12.94 31.73
C TRP A 116 -10.05 -13.00 30.76
N VAL A 117 -11.27 -13.04 31.30
CA VAL A 117 -12.51 -13.01 30.51
C VAL A 117 -12.66 -11.63 29.85
N GLY A 118 -12.59 -10.55 30.62
CA GLY A 118 -12.68 -9.18 30.07
C GLY A 118 -11.61 -8.88 29.01
N LEU A 119 -10.35 -9.29 29.24
CA LEU A 119 -9.29 -9.18 28.24
C LEU A 119 -9.60 -9.94 26.93
N SER A 120 -10.18 -11.15 27.06
CA SER A 120 -10.55 -11.94 25.88
C SER A 120 -11.74 -11.37 25.14
N GLU A 121 -12.71 -10.81 25.85
CA GLU A 121 -13.87 -10.13 25.27
C GLU A 121 -13.46 -8.83 24.59
N GLU A 122 -12.61 -8.03 25.23
CA GLU A 122 -12.07 -6.81 24.63
C GLU A 122 -11.29 -7.12 23.36
N TRP A 123 -10.38 -8.11 23.40
CA TRP A 123 -9.67 -8.53 22.21
C TRP A 123 -10.61 -9.05 21.11
N ALA A 124 -11.60 -9.86 21.44
CA ALA A 124 -12.54 -10.41 20.48
C ALA A 124 -13.38 -9.31 19.81
N SER A 125 -13.70 -8.24 20.53
CA SER A 125 -14.40 -7.07 19.99
C SER A 125 -13.52 -6.23 19.06
N LEU A 126 -12.24 -6.05 19.43
CA LEU A 126 -11.28 -5.25 18.67
C LEU A 126 -10.70 -5.97 17.46
N ALA A 127 -10.45 -7.28 17.53
CA ALA A 127 -9.67 -7.99 16.53
C ALA A 127 -10.28 -7.95 15.11
N PRO A 128 -11.58 -8.19 14.89
CA PRO A 128 -12.15 -8.14 13.54
C PRO A 128 -12.08 -6.74 12.91
N PRO A 129 -12.60 -5.66 13.53
CA PRO A 129 -12.60 -4.34 12.92
C PRO A 129 -11.18 -3.79 12.77
N ALA A 130 -10.29 -3.99 13.72
CA ALA A 130 -8.90 -3.57 13.67
C ALA A 130 -8.13 -4.26 12.53
N THR A 131 -8.33 -5.57 12.36
CA THR A 131 -7.71 -6.33 11.27
C THR A 131 -8.21 -5.87 9.91
N LEU A 132 -9.53 -5.67 9.76
CA LEU A 132 -10.13 -5.17 8.52
C LEU A 132 -9.64 -3.74 8.21
N LEU A 133 -9.56 -2.87 9.20
CA LEU A 133 -9.01 -1.53 9.06
C LEU A 133 -7.55 -1.59 8.58
N TRP A 134 -6.73 -2.44 9.20
CA TRP A 134 -5.32 -2.58 8.83
C TRP A 134 -5.14 -3.15 7.42
N LEU A 135 -5.95 -4.12 7.03
CA LEU A 135 -6.00 -4.62 5.65
C LEU A 135 -6.41 -3.51 4.67
N GLY A 136 -7.44 -2.74 4.99
CA GLY A 136 -7.91 -1.61 4.16
C GLY A 136 -6.85 -0.52 3.98
N LEU A 137 -6.17 -0.10 5.04
CA LEU A 137 -5.09 0.87 4.97
C LEU A 137 -3.92 0.37 4.11
N ASN A 138 -3.56 -0.92 4.23
CA ASN A 138 -2.51 -1.50 3.41
C ASN A 138 -2.96 -1.74 1.96
N ALA A 139 -4.26 -1.95 1.68
CA ALA A 139 -4.77 -2.10 0.33
C ALA A 139 -4.43 -0.89 -0.55
N VAL A 140 -4.50 0.33 0.00
CA VAL A 140 -4.10 1.55 -0.70
C VAL A 140 -2.67 1.47 -1.23
N ARG A 141 -1.78 0.77 -0.53
CA ARG A 141 -0.38 0.59 -0.91
C ARG A 141 -0.21 -0.29 -2.15
N PHE A 142 -1.10 -1.28 -2.32
CA PHE A 142 -1.12 -2.18 -3.48
C PHE A 142 -1.95 -1.64 -4.64
N LEU A 143 -2.93 -0.78 -4.33
CA LEU A 143 -3.80 -0.13 -5.32
C LEU A 143 -3.20 1.18 -5.86
N ARG A 144 -2.11 1.69 -5.30
CA ARG A 144 -1.40 2.82 -5.90
C ARG A 144 -0.96 2.41 -7.29
N LEU A 145 -1.67 2.93 -8.27
CA LEU A 145 -1.21 2.96 -9.66
C LEU A 145 0.21 3.53 -9.65
N PRO A 146 1.13 2.98 -10.49
CA PRO A 146 2.45 3.58 -10.64
C PRO A 146 2.27 5.09 -10.85
N GLU A 147 2.91 5.88 -10.01
CA GLU A 147 2.92 7.33 -10.16
C GLU A 147 3.41 7.63 -11.59
N PRO A 148 2.71 8.47 -12.38
CA PRO A 148 3.22 8.86 -13.68
C PRO A 148 4.62 9.42 -13.44
N GLU A 149 5.64 8.83 -14.05
CA GLU A 149 6.99 9.41 -14.01
C GLU A 149 6.86 10.88 -14.45
N PRO A 150 7.41 11.84 -13.68
CA PRO A 150 7.37 13.24 -14.06
C PRO A 150 7.89 13.34 -15.49
N PRO A 151 7.27 14.16 -16.36
CA PRO A 151 7.72 14.31 -17.74
C PRO A 151 9.21 14.62 -17.69
N SER A 152 10.00 13.71 -18.26
CA SER A 152 11.44 13.90 -18.40
C SER A 152 11.67 15.21 -19.11
N THR A 153 12.29 16.17 -18.45
CA THR A 153 12.70 17.44 -19.02
C THR A 153 13.49 17.15 -20.30
N PRO A 154 13.29 17.89 -21.39
CA PRO A 154 13.97 17.64 -22.67
C PRO A 154 15.42 18.12 -22.61
N GLN A 155 16.22 17.51 -21.77
CA GLN A 155 17.62 17.93 -21.63
C GLN A 155 18.57 16.73 -21.58
N ASP A 156 18.39 15.80 -22.54
CA ASP A 156 19.46 14.86 -22.96
C ASP A 156 19.09 14.22 -24.31
N ALA A 157 18.89 15.06 -25.31
CA ALA A 157 18.73 14.62 -26.70
C ALA A 157 20.11 14.31 -27.32
N GLY A 158 20.84 13.35 -26.77
CA GLY A 158 22.17 13.02 -27.28
C GLY A 158 22.63 11.57 -27.04
N ALA A 159 22.04 10.85 -26.10
CA ALA A 159 22.20 9.41 -25.93
C ALA A 159 20.79 8.79 -25.94
N GLN A 160 20.54 7.78 -26.76
CA GLN A 160 19.26 7.05 -26.78
C GLN A 160 19.06 6.44 -25.39
N ALA A 161 18.38 7.18 -24.51
CA ALA A 161 18.11 6.73 -23.16
C ALA A 161 17.23 5.47 -23.24
N GLU A 162 17.71 4.38 -22.68
CA GLU A 162 16.98 3.12 -22.60
C GLU A 162 15.60 3.37 -21.95
N PRO A 163 14.47 2.94 -22.60
CA PRO A 163 13.13 3.18 -22.07
C PRO A 163 13.02 2.73 -20.61
N GLY A 164 12.40 3.54 -19.74
CA GLY A 164 12.37 3.30 -18.29
C GLY A 164 11.79 1.93 -17.91
N PHE A 165 10.84 1.39 -18.70
CA PHE A 165 10.28 0.06 -18.47
C PHE A 165 11.30 -1.08 -18.68
N MET A 166 12.38 -0.86 -19.43
CA MET A 166 13.45 -1.84 -19.61
C MET A 166 14.15 -2.19 -18.29
N ARG A 167 14.18 -1.26 -17.34
CA ARG A 167 14.75 -1.50 -16.01
C ARG A 167 13.94 -2.53 -15.20
N ARG A 168 12.68 -2.75 -15.55
CA ARG A 168 11.79 -3.74 -14.91
C ARG A 168 12.02 -5.15 -15.43
N LEU A 169 12.73 -5.31 -16.55
CA LEU A 169 13.10 -6.61 -17.08
C LEU A 169 14.27 -7.20 -16.26
N PRO A 170 14.30 -8.54 -16.09
CA PRO A 170 15.47 -9.21 -15.54
C PRO A 170 16.74 -8.85 -16.33
N PRO A 171 17.90 -8.67 -15.70
CA PRO A 171 19.13 -8.24 -16.37
C PRO A 171 19.49 -9.09 -17.60
N GLY A 172 19.28 -10.41 -17.55
CA GLY A 172 19.56 -11.33 -18.66
C GLY A 172 18.53 -11.27 -19.82
N ARG A 173 17.47 -10.47 -19.70
CA ARG A 173 16.44 -10.28 -20.73
C ARG A 173 16.45 -8.86 -21.31
N ARG A 174 17.39 -8.02 -20.87
CA ARG A 174 17.56 -6.68 -21.41
C ARG A 174 18.35 -6.78 -22.71
N GLY A 175 17.77 -6.30 -23.78
CA GLY A 175 18.35 -6.25 -25.10
C GLY A 175 17.58 -5.25 -25.96
N ARG A 176 17.92 -5.13 -27.24
CA ARG A 176 17.16 -4.27 -28.16
C ARG A 176 15.72 -4.78 -28.26
N ILE A 177 14.75 -3.87 -28.15
CA ILE A 177 13.33 -4.21 -28.21
C ILE A 177 12.96 -4.63 -29.62
N VAL A 178 12.34 -5.80 -29.75
CA VAL A 178 11.88 -6.38 -31.02
C VAL A 178 10.39 -6.13 -31.22
N ALA A 179 9.60 -6.38 -30.17
CA ALA A 179 8.15 -6.20 -30.21
C ALA A 179 7.59 -5.95 -28.79
N LEU A 180 6.39 -5.37 -28.75
CA LEU A 180 5.59 -5.21 -27.53
C LEU A 180 4.19 -5.77 -27.79
N SER A 181 3.64 -6.50 -26.81
CA SER A 181 2.28 -7.02 -26.84
C SER A 181 1.57 -6.73 -25.51
N ALA A 182 0.39 -6.11 -25.59
CA ALA A 182 -0.45 -5.94 -24.43
C ALA A 182 -1.21 -7.24 -24.10
N GLU A 183 -1.08 -7.71 -22.87
CA GLU A 183 -1.77 -8.88 -22.32
C GLU A 183 -2.55 -8.51 -21.07
N LEU A 184 -3.80 -8.14 -21.21
CA LEU A 184 -4.66 -7.61 -20.14
C LEU A 184 -4.03 -6.38 -19.46
N HIS A 185 -3.54 -6.53 -18.25
CA HIS A 185 -2.87 -5.47 -17.48
C HIS A 185 -1.34 -5.53 -17.56
N TYR A 186 -0.79 -6.46 -18.34
CA TYR A 186 0.64 -6.68 -18.50
C TYR A 186 1.11 -6.30 -19.88
N LEU A 187 2.38 -5.99 -19.97
CA LEU A 187 3.11 -5.79 -21.21
C LEU A 187 4.11 -6.94 -21.39
N ARG A 188 3.98 -7.69 -22.47
CA ARG A 188 5.02 -8.61 -22.89
C ARG A 188 6.01 -7.85 -23.76
N VAL A 189 7.25 -7.82 -23.31
CA VAL A 189 8.37 -7.17 -23.99
C VAL A 189 9.23 -8.25 -24.60
N TYR A 190 9.34 -8.24 -25.93
CA TYR A 190 10.25 -9.09 -26.69
C TYR A 190 11.52 -8.31 -26.98
N THR A 191 12.66 -8.90 -26.60
CA THR A 191 13.99 -8.32 -26.86
C THR A 191 14.87 -9.31 -27.61
N THR A 192 16.02 -8.88 -28.07
CA THR A 192 17.04 -9.76 -28.66
C THR A 192 17.62 -10.77 -27.66
N SER A 193 17.38 -10.57 -26.35
CA SER A 193 17.83 -11.45 -25.28
C SER A 193 16.70 -12.33 -24.71
N GLY A 194 15.50 -12.30 -25.31
CA GLY A 194 14.33 -13.09 -24.93
C GLY A 194 13.14 -12.22 -24.56
N ASP A 195 12.09 -12.82 -23.98
CA ASP A 195 10.86 -12.10 -23.62
C ASP A 195 10.65 -12.05 -22.11
N SER A 196 9.85 -11.06 -21.66
CA SER A 196 9.43 -10.91 -20.29
C SER A 196 8.09 -10.23 -20.21
N LEU A 197 7.30 -10.62 -19.20
CA LEU A 197 6.01 -10.02 -18.88
C LEU A 197 6.20 -9.06 -17.71
N ILE A 198 5.83 -7.79 -17.88
CA ILE A 198 5.95 -6.75 -16.87
C ILE A 198 4.61 -6.06 -16.65
N LEU A 199 4.36 -5.54 -15.46
CA LEU A 199 3.18 -4.72 -15.17
C LEU A 199 3.46 -3.30 -15.69
N GLN A 200 2.95 -2.99 -16.89
CA GLN A 200 3.12 -1.71 -17.58
C GLN A 200 1.99 -1.50 -18.57
N GLY A 201 1.47 -0.28 -18.64
CA GLY A 201 0.49 0.11 -19.65
C GLY A 201 1.12 0.16 -21.06
N PHE A 202 0.44 -0.41 -22.07
CA PHE A 202 0.93 -0.42 -23.45
C PHE A 202 1.13 1.00 -24.03
N GLY A 203 0.17 1.91 -23.76
CA GLY A 203 0.28 3.31 -24.20
C GLY A 203 1.45 4.07 -23.58
N GLU A 204 1.70 3.82 -22.28
CA GLU A 204 2.82 4.41 -21.56
C GLU A 204 4.18 3.88 -22.07
N ALA A 205 4.25 2.58 -22.38
CA ALA A 205 5.44 2.00 -22.96
C ALA A 205 5.74 2.60 -24.34
N LEU A 206 4.72 2.79 -25.18
CA LEU A 206 4.87 3.45 -26.49
C LEU A 206 5.37 4.90 -26.36
N ALA A 207 4.87 5.64 -25.37
CA ALA A 207 5.32 7.02 -25.13
C ALA A 207 6.81 7.09 -24.77
N GLN A 208 7.33 6.06 -24.06
CA GLN A 208 8.76 5.99 -23.71
C GLN A 208 9.67 5.58 -24.86
N LEU A 209 9.14 4.91 -25.90
CA LEU A 209 9.92 4.53 -27.08
C LEU A 209 10.25 5.70 -28.00
N GLY A 210 9.46 6.78 -27.92
CA GLY A 210 9.63 7.94 -28.82
C GLY A 210 9.19 7.68 -30.27
N PRO A 211 9.22 8.72 -31.13
CA PRO A 211 8.66 8.66 -32.49
C PRO A 211 9.47 7.85 -33.49
N GLN A 212 10.71 7.46 -33.19
CA GLN A 212 11.62 6.77 -34.11
C GLN A 212 11.67 5.25 -33.94
N ALA A 213 10.94 4.70 -32.98
CA ALA A 213 11.24 3.36 -32.48
C ALA A 213 10.57 2.22 -33.26
N GLY A 214 9.56 2.44 -34.08
CA GLY A 214 8.89 1.36 -34.81
C GLY A 214 7.41 1.62 -35.11
N ILE A 215 6.65 0.57 -35.45
CA ILE A 215 5.28 0.69 -35.99
C ILE A 215 4.28 0.01 -35.05
N ARG A 216 3.23 0.73 -34.68
CA ARG A 216 2.06 0.15 -34.04
C ARG A 216 1.20 -0.55 -35.08
N ILE A 217 1.21 -1.88 -35.09
CA ILE A 217 0.48 -2.70 -36.08
C ILE A 217 -0.95 -3.05 -35.63
N HIS A 218 -1.22 -2.94 -34.33
CA HIS A 218 -2.54 -3.19 -33.75
C HIS A 218 -2.71 -2.34 -32.47
N ARG A 219 -3.96 -2.21 -31.97
CA ARG A 219 -4.24 -1.50 -30.70
C ARG A 219 -3.45 -2.06 -29.50
N SER A 220 -3.01 -3.31 -29.58
CA SER A 220 -2.27 -4.03 -28.54
C SER A 220 -0.88 -4.52 -28.96
N HIS A 221 -0.42 -4.20 -30.18
CA HIS A 221 0.86 -4.70 -30.70
C HIS A 221 1.68 -3.61 -31.36
N TRP A 222 2.97 -3.62 -31.08
CA TRP A 222 3.99 -2.75 -31.68
C TRP A 222 5.20 -3.60 -32.05
N VAL A 223 5.85 -3.31 -33.19
CA VAL A 223 7.05 -4.01 -33.67
C VAL A 223 8.10 -3.02 -34.17
N ASP A 224 9.37 -3.38 -33.98
CA ASP A 224 10.47 -2.72 -34.66
C ASP A 224 10.60 -3.32 -36.08
N PRO A 225 10.42 -2.51 -37.18
CA PRO A 225 10.49 -3.00 -38.54
C PRO A 225 11.81 -3.68 -38.90
N ALA A 226 12.91 -3.35 -38.21
CA ALA A 226 14.20 -3.95 -38.43
C ALA A 226 14.25 -5.46 -38.13
N PHE A 227 13.27 -5.96 -37.35
CA PHE A 227 13.15 -7.38 -37.01
C PHE A 227 11.99 -8.08 -37.72
N VAL A 228 11.27 -7.41 -38.60
CA VAL A 228 10.19 -8.02 -39.38
C VAL A 228 10.81 -8.77 -40.57
N THR A 229 10.67 -10.08 -40.58
CA THR A 229 11.21 -10.94 -41.64
C THR A 229 10.18 -11.25 -42.74
N GLU A 230 8.88 -11.26 -42.37
CA GLU A 230 7.81 -11.60 -43.31
C GLU A 230 6.48 -10.94 -42.89
N VAL A 231 5.68 -10.53 -43.87
CA VAL A 231 4.30 -10.04 -43.63
C VAL A 231 3.35 -10.88 -44.48
N THR A 232 2.54 -11.69 -43.80
CA THR A 232 1.51 -12.52 -44.44
C THR A 232 0.11 -11.92 -44.19
N ARG A 233 -0.72 -11.93 -45.22
CA ARG A 233 -2.12 -11.49 -45.13
C ARG A 233 -2.97 -12.62 -44.56
N ALA A 234 -3.45 -12.50 -43.32
CA ALA A 234 -4.46 -13.40 -42.79
C ALA A 234 -5.80 -13.12 -43.52
N HIS A 235 -6.35 -14.10 -44.19
CA HIS A 235 -7.74 -14.06 -44.67
C HIS A 235 -8.59 -14.44 -43.45
N GLY A 236 -9.35 -13.45 -42.91
CA GLY A 236 -10.37 -13.64 -41.91
C GLY A 236 -11.72 -13.98 -42.57
#